data_e1c0d43b4828078822643411e6739988
#
_entry.id   e1c0d43b4828078822643411e6739988
#
_cell.length_a   1.000
_cell.length_b   1.000
_cell.length_c   1.000
_cell.angle_alpha   90.00
_cell.angle_beta   90.00
_cell.angle_gamma   90.00
#
_symmetry.space_group_name_H-M   'P 1'
#
loop_
_entity.id
_entity.type
_entity.pdbx_description
1 polymer ?
#
loop_
_entity_poly.entity_id
_entity_poly.type
_entity_poly.pdbx_seq_one_letter_code
_entity_poly.pdbx_strand_id
1 'polypeptide(L)'
;MIRVAILTISDSVVGGTREDTSGPLLAARVEEFGWHPAMKLVLPDMVHGISAALSELAAGGSIDVAITTGGTGVALSDVTPEAVRAIADREIPGIGEVMRSEGRKSTKFAPLSRSGGFTRGRMLIVMLPGSARGAIDSLNAIADLVPHVVDLLQGRTQHVEKPSS
;
A
#
# COMPACT_ATOMS: atom_id res chain seq x y z
N MET A 1 8.35 -15.14 -5.58
CA MET A 1 7.66 -14.03 -6.28
C MET A 1 6.71 -13.39 -5.31
N ILE A 2 6.74 -12.06 -5.14
CA ILE A 2 5.87 -11.32 -4.22
C ILE A 2 4.47 -11.22 -4.84
N ARG A 3 3.44 -11.63 -4.11
CA ARG A 3 2.03 -11.62 -4.56
C ARG A 3 1.36 -10.38 -3.99
N VAL A 4 0.80 -9.56 -4.86
CA VAL A 4 0.26 -8.23 -4.53
C VAL A 4 -1.24 -8.17 -4.77
N ALA A 5 -2.01 -7.69 -3.79
CA ALA A 5 -3.37 -7.25 -3.97
C ALA A 5 -3.40 -5.72 -4.10
N ILE A 6 -4.15 -5.20 -5.06
CA ILE A 6 -4.31 -3.76 -5.30
C ILE A 6 -5.76 -3.39 -5.04
N LEU A 7 -5.99 -2.46 -4.11
CA LEU A 7 -7.31 -2.00 -3.69
C LEU A 7 -7.43 -0.50 -4.02
N THR A 8 -8.28 -0.18 -4.98
CA THR A 8 -8.63 1.22 -5.27
C THR A 8 -9.78 1.62 -4.36
N ILE A 9 -9.55 2.64 -3.53
CA ILE A 9 -10.54 3.14 -2.58
C ILE A 9 -11.13 4.44 -3.14
N SER A 10 -12.37 4.39 -3.62
CA SER A 10 -13.03 5.52 -4.24
C SER A 10 -14.53 5.31 -4.43
N ASP A 11 -15.33 6.16 -3.80
CA ASP A 11 -16.79 6.19 -4.00
C ASP A 11 -17.17 6.50 -5.46
N SER A 12 -16.44 7.41 -6.11
CA SER A 12 -16.73 7.81 -7.50
C SER A 12 -16.41 6.71 -8.51
N VAL A 13 -15.41 5.88 -8.26
CA VAL A 13 -15.11 4.71 -9.10
C VAL A 13 -16.16 3.62 -8.88
N VAL A 14 -16.51 3.32 -7.63
CA VAL A 14 -17.60 2.36 -7.32
C VAL A 14 -18.92 2.80 -7.94
N GLY A 15 -19.25 4.10 -7.85
CA GLY A 15 -20.48 4.67 -8.42
C GLY A 15 -20.48 4.82 -9.95
N GLY A 16 -19.36 4.55 -10.62
CA GLY A 16 -19.26 4.62 -12.09
C GLY A 16 -19.16 6.03 -12.66
N THR A 17 -18.97 7.07 -11.82
CA THR A 17 -18.81 8.47 -12.26
C THR A 17 -17.37 8.82 -12.62
N ARG A 18 -16.43 7.96 -12.27
CA ARG A 18 -14.99 8.10 -12.59
C ARG A 18 -14.40 6.74 -12.90
N GLU A 19 -13.48 6.69 -13.85
CA GLU A 19 -12.71 5.49 -14.19
C GLU A 19 -11.55 5.29 -13.20
N ASP A 20 -11.28 4.03 -12.85
CA ASP A 20 -10.09 3.66 -12.07
C ASP A 20 -8.84 3.74 -12.95
N THR A 21 -8.05 4.79 -12.76
CA THR A 21 -6.77 4.98 -13.46
C THR A 21 -5.59 4.50 -12.61
N SER A 22 -5.66 4.60 -11.30
CA SER A 22 -4.56 4.25 -10.40
C SER A 22 -4.34 2.74 -10.31
N GLY A 23 -5.41 1.95 -10.18
CA GLY A 23 -5.33 0.51 -10.04
C GLY A 23 -4.59 -0.18 -11.18
N PRO A 24 -4.98 0.03 -12.45
CA PRO A 24 -4.27 -0.53 -13.60
C PRO A 24 -2.82 -0.10 -13.73
N LEU A 25 -2.51 1.18 -13.46
CA LEU A 25 -1.13 1.68 -13.49
C LEU A 25 -0.26 1.06 -12.39
N LEU A 26 -0.81 0.87 -11.19
CA LEU A 26 -0.11 0.18 -10.11
C LEU A 26 0.12 -1.29 -10.45
N ALA A 27 -0.84 -1.96 -11.07
CA ALA A 27 -0.67 -3.34 -11.51
C ALA A 27 0.49 -3.49 -12.51
N ALA A 28 0.54 -2.62 -13.53
CA ALA A 28 1.63 -2.61 -14.49
C ALA A 28 2.99 -2.34 -13.81
N ARG A 29 3.05 -1.37 -12.87
CA ARG A 29 4.28 -1.07 -12.14
C ARG A 29 4.73 -2.22 -11.24
N VAL A 30 3.82 -2.93 -10.60
CA VAL A 30 4.08 -4.13 -9.81
C VAL A 30 4.71 -5.23 -10.68
N GLU A 31 4.20 -5.44 -11.90
CA GLU A 31 4.78 -6.38 -12.85
C GLU A 31 6.20 -5.98 -13.30
N GLU A 32 6.46 -4.68 -13.51
CA GLU A 32 7.79 -4.17 -13.84
C GLU A 32 8.83 -4.44 -12.74
N PHE A 33 8.41 -4.51 -11.47
CA PHE A 33 9.27 -4.93 -10.36
C PHE A 33 9.48 -6.46 -10.29
N GLY A 34 8.85 -7.24 -11.17
CA GLY A 34 8.88 -8.70 -11.13
C GLY A 34 7.97 -9.29 -10.05
N TRP A 35 7.02 -8.50 -9.52
CA TRP A 35 6.02 -8.98 -8.57
C TRP A 35 4.74 -9.37 -9.32
N HIS A 36 3.88 -10.15 -8.67
CA HIS A 36 2.64 -10.65 -9.28
C HIS A 36 1.40 -9.92 -8.75
N PRO A 37 0.69 -9.13 -9.59
CA PRO A 37 -0.58 -8.52 -9.20
C PRO A 37 -1.69 -9.60 -9.19
N ALA A 38 -1.79 -10.29 -8.05
CA ALA A 38 -2.67 -11.45 -7.90
C ALA A 38 -4.15 -11.08 -7.81
N MET A 39 -4.48 -9.86 -7.36
CA MET A 39 -5.85 -9.41 -7.16
C MET A 39 -5.98 -7.89 -7.35
N LYS A 40 -7.12 -7.47 -7.93
CA LYS A 40 -7.54 -6.07 -8.02
C LYS A 40 -8.96 -5.94 -7.50
N LEU A 41 -9.18 -4.98 -6.59
CA LEU A 41 -10.47 -4.67 -5.99
C LEU A 41 -10.73 -3.17 -6.08
N VAL A 42 -12.00 -2.80 -6.16
CA VAL A 42 -12.46 -1.40 -6.00
C VAL A 42 -13.44 -1.39 -4.83
N LEU A 43 -13.20 -0.51 -3.87
CA LEU A 43 -13.99 -0.41 -2.65
C LEU A 43 -14.42 1.04 -2.41
N PRO A 44 -15.58 1.26 -1.79
CA PRO A 44 -16.01 2.60 -1.37
C PRO A 44 -15.17 3.10 -0.18
N ASP A 45 -15.20 4.41 0.04
CA ASP A 45 -14.57 5.09 1.18
C ASP A 45 -15.35 4.80 2.49
N MET A 46 -15.30 3.55 2.93
CA MET A 46 -15.97 3.05 4.14
C MET A 46 -15.00 2.23 5.00
N VAL A 47 -14.81 2.64 6.25
CA VAL A 47 -13.88 2.00 7.19
C VAL A 47 -14.11 0.50 7.28
N HIS A 48 -15.35 0.07 7.53
CA HIS A 48 -15.65 -1.35 7.74
C HIS A 48 -15.36 -2.21 6.49
N GLY A 49 -15.71 -1.74 5.31
CA GLY A 49 -15.47 -2.48 4.06
C GLY A 49 -13.98 -2.65 3.76
N ILE A 50 -13.20 -1.58 3.93
CA ILE A 50 -11.74 -1.60 3.73
C ILE A 50 -11.08 -2.53 4.76
N SER A 51 -11.43 -2.39 6.04
CA SER A 51 -10.89 -3.21 7.14
C SER A 51 -11.21 -4.70 6.94
N ALA A 52 -12.43 -5.03 6.55
CA ALA A 52 -12.85 -6.41 6.30
C ALA A 52 -12.06 -7.03 5.14
N ALA A 53 -11.96 -6.34 4.00
CA ALA A 53 -11.22 -6.82 2.84
C ALA A 53 -9.73 -7.08 3.16
N LEU A 54 -9.07 -6.15 3.85
CA LEU A 54 -7.68 -6.32 4.25
C LEU A 54 -7.48 -7.45 5.27
N SER A 55 -8.43 -7.62 6.20
CA SER A 55 -8.38 -8.73 7.17
C SER A 55 -8.54 -10.10 6.51
N GLU A 56 -9.43 -10.21 5.53
CA GLU A 56 -9.62 -11.43 4.74
C GLU A 56 -8.37 -11.78 3.92
N LEU A 57 -7.74 -10.79 3.27
CA LEU A 57 -6.50 -10.99 2.53
C LEU A 57 -5.37 -11.49 3.43
N ALA A 58 -5.23 -10.89 4.61
CA ALA A 58 -4.21 -11.29 5.58
C ALA A 58 -4.46 -12.71 6.12
N ALA A 59 -5.72 -13.05 6.42
CA ALA A 59 -6.10 -14.37 6.92
C ALA A 59 -5.93 -15.47 5.87
N GLY A 60 -6.17 -15.15 4.59
CA GLY A 60 -6.04 -16.09 3.48
C GLY A 60 -4.61 -16.52 3.17
N GLY A 61 -3.60 -15.75 3.57
CA GLY A 61 -2.18 -16.09 3.44
C GLY A 61 -1.66 -16.21 1.99
N SER A 62 -2.49 -15.87 1.00
CA SER A 62 -2.13 -15.91 -0.42
C SER A 62 -1.53 -14.60 -0.95
N ILE A 63 -1.57 -13.51 -0.15
CA ILE A 63 -1.08 -12.18 -0.49
C ILE A 63 0.06 -11.81 0.45
N ASP A 64 1.17 -11.34 -0.13
CA ASP A 64 2.33 -10.88 0.62
C ASP A 64 2.28 -9.37 0.89
N VAL A 65 1.70 -8.62 -0.05
CA VAL A 65 1.56 -7.16 0.02
C VAL A 65 0.16 -6.73 -0.42
N ALA A 66 -0.55 -6.00 0.40
CA ALA A 66 -1.76 -5.28 0.02
C ALA A 66 -1.43 -3.81 -0.21
N ILE A 67 -1.70 -3.31 -1.40
CA ILE A 67 -1.54 -1.90 -1.77
C ILE A 67 -2.93 -1.28 -1.85
N THR A 68 -3.20 -0.25 -1.04
CA THR A 68 -4.38 0.59 -1.21
C THR A 68 -4.00 1.89 -1.92
N THR A 69 -4.86 2.43 -2.76
CA THR A 69 -4.71 3.74 -3.38
C THR A 69 -6.01 4.54 -3.23
N GLY A 70 -5.90 5.75 -2.69
CA GLY A 70 -7.04 6.60 -2.38
C GLY A 70 -7.40 6.67 -0.89
N GLY A 71 -8.17 7.68 -0.54
CA GLY A 71 -8.69 7.90 0.82
C GLY A 71 -7.64 8.23 1.87
N THR A 72 -6.47 8.76 1.49
CA THR A 72 -5.35 9.05 2.40
C THR A 72 -5.13 10.54 2.70
N GLY A 73 -5.99 11.41 2.21
CA GLY A 73 -5.91 12.84 2.47
C GLY A 73 -6.54 13.24 3.82
N VAL A 74 -6.91 14.52 3.93
CA VAL A 74 -7.47 15.11 5.16
C VAL A 74 -8.96 15.44 5.05
N ALA A 75 -9.62 15.11 3.93
CA ALA A 75 -11.05 15.26 3.80
C ALA A 75 -11.78 14.29 4.75
N LEU A 76 -13.00 14.67 5.15
CA LEU A 76 -13.79 13.82 6.05
C LEU A 76 -14.13 12.45 5.44
N SER A 77 -14.18 12.36 4.10
CA SER A 77 -14.38 11.12 3.37
C SER A 77 -13.11 10.26 3.26
N ASP A 78 -11.92 10.80 3.56
CA ASP A 78 -10.66 10.06 3.54
C ASP A 78 -10.51 9.21 4.80
N VAL A 79 -10.82 7.93 4.72
CA VAL A 79 -10.90 7.02 5.88
C VAL A 79 -9.98 5.80 5.76
N THR A 80 -9.16 5.72 4.72
CA THR A 80 -8.25 4.58 4.54
C THR A 80 -7.28 4.39 5.71
N PRO A 81 -6.64 5.46 6.25
CA PRO A 81 -5.76 5.30 7.42
C PRO A 81 -6.49 4.78 8.66
N GLU A 82 -7.72 5.23 8.89
CA GLU A 82 -8.55 4.75 10.01
C GLU A 82 -8.87 3.27 9.86
N ALA A 83 -9.23 2.85 8.64
CA ALA A 83 -9.54 1.46 8.33
C ALA A 83 -8.33 0.54 8.52
N VAL A 84 -7.16 0.96 8.04
CA VAL A 84 -5.91 0.18 8.17
C VAL A 84 -5.47 0.10 9.63
N ARG A 85 -5.48 1.22 10.36
CA ARG A 85 -5.09 1.23 11.78
C ARG A 85 -5.99 0.37 12.66
N ALA A 86 -7.26 0.23 12.30
CA ALA A 86 -8.19 -0.61 13.05
C ALA A 86 -7.80 -2.10 13.05
N ILE A 87 -7.04 -2.56 12.05
CA ILE A 87 -6.68 -3.98 11.92
C ILE A 87 -5.17 -4.24 11.93
N ALA A 88 -4.35 -3.22 11.82
CA ALA A 88 -2.90 -3.37 11.73
C ALA A 88 -2.29 -3.84 13.05
N ASP A 89 -1.28 -4.71 12.96
CA ASP A 89 -0.50 -5.14 14.11
C ASP A 89 0.60 -4.13 14.45
N ARG A 90 1.24 -3.55 13.42
CA ARG A 90 2.34 -2.59 13.56
C ARG A 90 2.29 -1.53 12.46
N GLU A 91 2.73 -0.32 12.79
CA GLU A 91 3.03 0.74 11.83
C GLU A 91 4.53 0.74 11.53
N ILE A 92 4.88 1.03 10.27
CA ILE A 92 6.26 1.26 9.82
C ILE A 92 6.35 2.74 9.39
N PRO A 93 6.61 3.68 10.33
CA PRO A 93 6.51 5.12 10.05
C PRO A 93 7.44 5.59 8.92
N GLY A 94 8.63 4.98 8.82
CA GLY A 94 9.62 5.34 7.79
C GLY A 94 9.12 5.18 6.36
N ILE A 95 8.20 4.25 6.09
CA ILE A 95 7.60 4.09 4.77
C ILE A 95 6.83 5.36 4.38
N GLY A 96 5.97 5.86 5.24
CA GLY A 96 5.24 7.11 5.00
C GLY A 96 6.15 8.34 4.89
N GLU A 97 7.21 8.39 5.68
CA GLU A 97 8.21 9.47 5.65
C GLU A 97 8.92 9.52 4.28
N VAL A 98 9.37 8.39 3.76
CA VAL A 98 10.00 8.28 2.43
C VAL A 98 9.03 8.71 1.33
N MET A 99 7.78 8.23 1.37
CA MET A 99 6.76 8.61 0.40
C MET A 99 6.50 10.12 0.38
N ARG A 100 6.33 10.74 1.55
CA ARG A 100 6.09 12.19 1.65
C ARG A 100 7.30 13.00 1.23
N SER A 101 8.50 12.56 1.55
CA SER A 101 9.74 13.20 1.10
C SER A 101 9.86 13.18 -0.42
N GLU A 102 9.60 12.05 -1.06
CA GLU A 102 9.61 11.93 -2.52
C GLU A 102 8.50 12.78 -3.15
N GLY A 103 7.27 12.71 -2.61
CA GLY A 103 6.14 13.47 -3.09
C GLY A 103 6.34 14.98 -3.02
N ARG A 104 7.14 15.47 -2.07
CA ARG A 104 7.48 16.89 -1.93
C ARG A 104 8.20 17.46 -3.15
N LYS A 105 8.89 16.64 -3.90
CA LYS A 105 9.55 17.04 -5.17
C LYS A 105 8.54 17.40 -6.26
N SER A 106 7.34 16.83 -6.20
CA SER A 106 6.28 17.02 -7.20
C SER A 106 5.19 17.99 -6.74
N THR A 107 4.90 18.07 -5.44
CA THR A 107 3.85 18.93 -4.90
C THR A 107 4.16 19.38 -3.46
N LYS A 108 3.88 20.66 -3.18
CA LYS A 108 3.98 21.21 -1.82
C LYS A 108 2.98 20.57 -0.84
N PHE A 109 1.94 19.91 -1.33
CA PHE A 109 0.88 19.30 -0.53
C PHE A 109 1.18 17.85 -0.10
N ALA A 110 2.28 17.25 -0.57
CA ALA A 110 2.65 15.89 -0.21
C ALA A 110 2.67 15.62 1.33
N PRO A 111 3.10 16.56 2.19
CA PRO A 111 3.06 16.37 3.65
C PRO A 111 1.66 16.16 4.24
N LEU A 112 0.59 16.51 3.51
CA LEU A 112 -0.79 16.29 3.95
C LEU A 112 -1.28 14.87 3.70
N SER A 113 -0.56 14.08 2.93
CA SER A 113 -0.88 12.66 2.71
C SER A 113 -0.61 11.87 3.98
N ARG A 114 -1.61 11.08 4.40
CA ARG A 114 -1.52 10.14 5.51
C ARG A 114 -1.18 8.72 5.04
N SER A 115 -0.51 8.62 3.89
CA SER A 115 0.05 7.39 3.34
C SER A 115 1.09 6.79 4.28
N GLY A 116 1.25 5.47 4.25
CA GLY A 116 2.20 4.78 5.12
C GLY A 116 2.24 3.28 4.91
N GLY A 117 3.07 2.62 5.71
CA GLY A 117 3.24 1.18 5.73
C GLY A 117 2.83 0.58 7.07
N PHE A 118 2.19 -0.57 7.01
CA PHE A 118 1.67 -1.31 8.17
C PHE A 118 1.86 -2.81 7.96
N THR A 119 1.70 -3.58 9.03
CA THR A 119 1.69 -5.03 8.95
C THR A 119 0.40 -5.61 9.52
N ARG A 120 -0.04 -6.72 8.94
CA ARG A 120 -1.10 -7.58 9.51
C ARG A 120 -0.71 -9.03 9.29
N GLY A 121 -0.42 -9.77 10.36
CA GLY A 121 0.13 -11.11 10.27
C GLY A 121 1.42 -11.12 9.46
N ARG A 122 1.44 -11.86 8.36
CA ARG A 122 2.58 -11.93 7.43
C ARG A 122 2.44 -11.02 6.20
N MET A 123 1.43 -10.17 6.17
CA MET A 123 1.16 -9.27 5.05
C MET A 123 1.63 -7.85 5.36
N LEU A 124 2.35 -7.26 4.41
CA LEU A 124 2.63 -5.83 4.39
C LEU A 124 1.42 -5.10 3.81
N ILE A 125 0.99 -4.01 4.44
CA ILE A 125 -0.05 -3.11 3.92
C ILE A 125 0.61 -1.78 3.59
N VAL A 126 0.46 -1.33 2.35
CA VAL A 126 0.98 -0.05 1.87
C VAL A 126 -0.18 0.83 1.43
N MET A 127 -0.34 1.99 2.07
CA MET A 127 -1.35 2.98 1.67
C MET A 127 -0.69 4.03 0.78
N LEU A 128 -1.18 4.17 -0.44
CA LEU A 128 -0.70 5.14 -1.44
C LEU A 128 -1.73 6.27 -1.65
N PRO A 129 -1.27 7.46 -2.12
CA PRO A 129 -2.16 8.54 -2.53
C PRO A 129 -3.14 8.11 -3.62
N GLY A 130 -4.27 8.82 -3.73
CA GLY A 130 -5.31 8.52 -4.72
C GLY A 130 -4.98 8.97 -6.14
N SER A 131 -4.11 9.96 -6.33
CA SER A 131 -3.69 10.36 -7.67
C SER A 131 -2.79 9.32 -8.30
N ALA A 132 -2.98 9.01 -9.57
CA ALA A 132 -2.19 8.01 -10.29
C ALA A 132 -0.68 8.31 -10.22
N ARG A 133 -0.28 9.56 -10.47
CA ARG A 133 1.11 9.98 -10.38
C ARG A 133 1.66 9.84 -8.97
N GLY A 134 0.94 10.35 -7.96
CA GLY A 134 1.37 10.28 -6.57
C GLY A 134 1.49 8.83 -6.07
N ALA A 135 0.59 7.94 -6.50
CA ALA A 135 0.64 6.53 -6.18
C ALA A 135 1.89 5.85 -6.76
N ILE A 136 2.19 6.10 -8.04
CA ILE A 136 3.38 5.54 -8.72
C ILE A 136 4.67 6.10 -8.10
N ASP A 137 4.77 7.41 -7.89
CA ASP A 137 5.96 8.05 -7.28
C ASP A 137 6.21 7.48 -5.89
N SER A 138 5.15 7.34 -5.08
CA SER A 138 5.23 6.77 -3.73
C SER A 138 5.64 5.30 -3.74
N LEU A 139 5.08 4.49 -4.64
CA LEU A 139 5.45 3.08 -4.76
C LEU A 139 6.92 2.92 -5.20
N ASN A 140 7.37 3.72 -6.18
CA ASN A 140 8.76 3.73 -6.63
C ASN A 140 9.73 4.07 -5.49
N ALA A 141 9.36 5.02 -4.63
CA ALA A 141 10.20 5.48 -3.53
C ALA A 141 10.49 4.41 -2.46
N ILE A 142 9.65 3.39 -2.36
CA ILE A 142 9.75 2.32 -1.35
C ILE A 142 9.98 0.94 -1.94
N ALA A 143 10.05 0.81 -3.26
CA ALA A 143 10.07 -0.48 -3.94
C ALA A 143 11.25 -1.36 -3.51
N ASP A 144 12.41 -0.77 -3.22
CA ASP A 144 13.60 -1.46 -2.72
C ASP A 144 13.46 -1.98 -1.28
N LEU A 145 12.56 -1.40 -0.48
CA LEU A 145 12.31 -1.82 0.90
C LEU A 145 11.34 -3.02 0.98
N VAL A 146 10.40 -3.11 0.04
CA VAL A 146 9.31 -4.09 0.09
C VAL A 146 9.79 -5.53 0.15
N PRO A 147 10.74 -6.00 -0.67
CA PRO A 147 11.21 -7.39 -0.61
C PRO A 147 11.80 -7.73 0.76
N HIS A 148 12.56 -6.82 1.35
CA HIS A 148 13.15 -7.03 2.66
C HIS A 148 12.09 -7.15 3.76
N VAL A 149 11.09 -6.29 3.75
CA VAL A 149 9.97 -6.35 4.72
C VAL A 149 9.20 -7.66 4.56
N VAL A 150 8.92 -8.08 3.31
CA VAL A 150 8.24 -9.35 3.04
C VAL A 150 9.06 -10.54 3.57
N ASP A 151 10.37 -10.54 3.37
CA ASP A 151 11.24 -11.61 3.89
C ASP A 151 11.23 -11.67 5.42
N LEU A 152 11.27 -10.52 6.09
CA LEU A 152 11.14 -10.43 7.55
C LEU A 152 9.80 -11.02 8.02
N LEU A 153 8.69 -10.64 7.39
CA LEU A 153 7.35 -11.12 7.75
C LEU A 153 7.16 -12.61 7.48
N GLN A 154 7.85 -13.15 6.48
CA GLN A 154 7.84 -14.58 6.15
C GLN A 154 8.82 -15.39 7.00
N GLY A 155 9.60 -14.76 7.87
CA GLY A 155 10.61 -15.43 8.69
C GLY A 155 11.86 -15.86 7.90
N ARG A 156 12.09 -15.29 6.72
CA ARG A 156 13.25 -15.56 5.86
C ARG A 156 14.39 -14.59 6.13
N THR A 157 14.82 -14.47 7.38
CA THR A 157 15.97 -13.65 7.77
C THR A 157 17.25 -14.44 7.57
N GLN A 158 17.96 -14.26 6.46
CA GLN A 158 19.37 -14.60 6.39
C GLN A 158 20.15 -13.47 7.06
N HIS A 159 20.64 -13.70 8.27
CA HIS A 159 21.74 -12.93 8.79
C HIS A 159 22.95 -13.25 7.91
N VAL A 160 23.27 -12.36 6.98
CA VAL A 160 24.59 -12.36 6.35
C VAL A 160 25.57 -11.96 7.47
N GLU A 161 26.17 -12.96 8.12
CA GLU A 161 27.35 -12.72 8.95
C GLU A 161 28.38 -12.04 8.06
N LYS A 162 28.71 -10.78 8.39
CA LYS A 162 29.89 -10.15 7.79
C LYS A 162 31.09 -11.01 8.17
N PRO A 163 31.92 -11.44 7.22
CA PRO A 163 33.18 -12.10 7.57
C PRO A 163 33.98 -11.13 8.44
N SER A 164 34.36 -11.62 9.61
CA SER A 164 35.26 -10.91 10.53
C SER A 164 36.58 -10.67 9.81
N SER A 165 36.94 -9.41 9.67
CA SER A 165 38.28 -8.97 9.20
C SER A 165 39.32 -9.20 10.29
#